data_e2391b6a995f9543d9725def36671fd1
#
_entry.id   e2391b6a995f9543d9725def36671fd1
#
_cell.length_a   1.000
_cell.length_b   1.000
_cell.length_c   1.000
_cell.angle_alpha   90.00
_cell.angle_beta   90.00
_cell.angle_gamma   90.00
#
_symmetry.space_group_name_H-M   'P 1'
#
loop_
_entity.id
_entity.type
_entity.pdbx_description
1 polymer ?
#
loop_
_entity_poly.entity_id
_entity_poly.type
_entity_poly.pdbx_seq_one_letter_code
_entity_poly.pdbx_strand_id
1 'polypeptide(L)'
;DVCFGLYDFPKEWSSSKTGVANADLVIFVSAMNVIGTTQICSSDVALSTLAVSSPCAVDPDTDRPVVGFANVCLNTLATGMNGQIDEGSIQTMIDVMSHELVHVLGLNSELYKYFRNSKTGSALTPRKRRFLGKNGGFDTTENVECVGDQPPKDIALACSNTVKYKEEMVMFGNEEVSRGYYEVVTPTVAQVAKNHFN
;
A
#
# COMPACT_ATOMS: atom_id res chain seq x y z
N ASP A 1 5.54 4.12 19.06
CA ASP A 1 6.09 4.07 17.69
C ASP A 1 5.05 3.50 16.74
N VAL A 2 4.89 4.11 15.60
CA VAL A 2 3.90 3.74 14.58
C VAL A 2 4.62 3.57 13.25
N CYS A 3 4.02 2.84 12.32
CA CYS A 3 4.59 2.66 10.99
C CYS A 3 6.04 2.14 11.07
N PHE A 4 6.21 0.95 11.64
CA PHE A 4 7.51 0.28 11.78
C PHE A 4 8.54 1.03 12.65
N GLY A 5 8.08 1.85 13.60
CA GLY A 5 8.94 2.67 14.44
C GLY A 5 9.45 3.96 13.78
N LEU A 6 8.88 4.34 12.63
CA LEU A 6 9.30 5.53 11.87
C LEU A 6 8.71 6.83 12.41
N TYR A 7 7.57 6.74 13.06
CA TYR A 7 6.83 7.89 13.56
C TYR A 7 6.41 7.66 15.00
N ASP A 8 6.48 8.73 15.80
CA ASP A 8 5.92 8.75 17.16
C ASP A 8 4.54 9.37 17.13
N PHE A 9 3.60 8.72 17.81
CA PHE A 9 2.32 9.35 18.07
C PHE A 9 2.51 10.57 18.96
N PRO A 10 1.85 11.68 18.66
CA PRO A 10 1.74 12.79 19.61
C PRO A 10 1.28 12.27 20.97
N LYS A 11 1.93 12.75 22.04
CA LYS A 11 1.64 12.26 23.40
C LYS A 11 0.16 12.41 23.79
N GLU A 12 -0.50 13.43 23.26
CA GLU A 12 -1.93 13.71 23.43
C GLU A 12 -2.79 12.55 22.90
N TRP A 13 -2.40 11.93 21.79
CA TRP A 13 -3.17 10.83 21.20
C TRP A 13 -2.97 9.52 21.94
N SER A 14 -1.77 9.31 22.49
CA SER A 14 -1.47 8.11 23.29
C SER A 14 -2.08 8.16 24.69
N SER A 15 -2.22 9.35 25.28
CA SER A 15 -2.74 9.53 26.63
C SER A 15 -4.26 9.43 26.70
N SER A 16 -4.98 9.85 25.65
CA SER A 16 -6.45 9.87 25.64
C SER A 16 -7.08 8.50 25.38
N LYS A 17 -6.35 7.52 24.85
CA LYS A 17 -6.85 6.22 24.36
C LYS A 17 -7.97 6.34 23.30
N THR A 18 -8.21 7.54 22.76
CA THR A 18 -9.31 7.84 21.85
C THR A 18 -8.87 8.00 20.40
N GLY A 19 -7.56 7.95 20.13
CA GLY A 19 -7.03 8.18 18.78
C GLY A 19 -7.31 9.60 18.29
N VAL A 20 -7.42 9.77 16.98
CA VAL A 20 -7.81 11.03 16.35
C VAL A 20 -9.31 11.04 16.14
N ALA A 21 -9.99 11.94 16.85
CA ALA A 21 -11.45 12.02 16.81
C ALA A 21 -11.92 12.37 15.37
N ASN A 22 -12.98 11.66 14.93
CA ASN A 22 -13.60 11.85 13.61
C ASN A 22 -12.66 11.62 12.41
N ALA A 23 -11.62 10.78 12.57
CA ALA A 23 -10.75 10.36 11.49
C ALA A 23 -10.91 8.85 11.23
N ASP A 24 -11.21 8.49 9.98
CA ASP A 24 -11.25 7.09 9.53
C ASP A 24 -9.84 6.56 9.21
N LEU A 25 -8.92 7.44 8.84
CA LEU A 25 -7.55 7.14 8.49
C LEU A 25 -6.63 8.30 8.87
N VAL A 26 -5.50 7.98 9.49
CA VAL A 26 -4.42 8.93 9.78
C VAL A 26 -3.23 8.63 8.88
N ILE A 27 -2.76 9.60 8.14
CA ILE A 27 -1.58 9.47 7.27
C ILE A 27 -0.48 10.40 7.78
N PHE A 28 0.67 9.80 8.09
CA PHE A 28 1.90 10.55 8.38
C PHE A 28 2.55 10.94 7.07
N VAL A 29 2.71 12.23 6.85
CA VAL A 29 3.40 12.76 5.66
C VAL A 29 4.79 13.24 6.07
N SER A 30 5.80 12.83 5.32
CA SER A 30 7.19 13.19 5.58
C SER A 30 7.96 13.45 4.27
N ALA A 31 9.16 13.99 4.42
CA ALA A 31 10.09 14.25 3.32
C ALA A 31 11.50 13.83 3.75
N MET A 32 11.65 12.57 4.09
CA MET A 32 12.91 11.99 4.57
C MET A 32 13.66 11.31 3.43
N ASN A 33 14.97 11.54 3.32
CA ASN A 33 15.82 10.81 2.37
C ASN A 33 16.09 9.38 2.81
N VAL A 34 16.06 9.14 4.12
CA VAL A 34 16.36 7.85 4.74
C VAL A 34 15.21 7.49 5.66
N ILE A 35 14.71 6.26 5.55
CA ILE A 35 13.70 5.69 6.43
C ILE A 35 14.36 4.52 7.19
N GLY A 36 14.50 4.66 8.51
CA GLY A 36 15.29 3.72 9.30
C GLY A 36 16.75 3.70 8.86
N THR A 37 17.22 2.59 8.32
CA THR A 37 18.57 2.44 7.74
C THR A 37 18.56 2.42 6.21
N THR A 38 17.40 2.52 5.58
CA THR A 38 17.24 2.40 4.13
C THR A 38 17.15 3.78 3.47
N GLN A 39 18.04 4.03 2.53
CA GLN A 39 17.94 5.21 1.69
C GLN A 39 16.81 5.01 0.68
N ILE A 40 15.80 5.87 0.74
CA ILE A 40 14.62 5.84 -0.11
C ILE A 40 14.76 6.80 -1.27
N CYS A 41 15.19 8.03 -1.00
CA CYS A 41 15.34 9.05 -2.01
C CYS A 41 16.76 9.02 -2.57
N SER A 42 16.93 8.51 -3.78
CA SER A 42 18.21 8.48 -4.48
C SER A 42 18.59 9.85 -5.00
N SER A 43 19.89 10.16 -5.01
CA SER A 43 20.44 11.32 -5.71
C SER A 43 20.63 11.06 -7.21
N ASP A 44 20.53 9.82 -7.66
CA ASP A 44 20.62 9.43 -9.07
C ASP A 44 19.24 9.61 -9.73
N VAL A 45 19.14 10.62 -10.58
CA VAL A 45 17.88 11.01 -11.27
C VAL A 45 17.32 9.88 -12.15
N ALA A 46 18.17 9.00 -12.65
CA ALA A 46 17.75 7.89 -13.52
C ALA A 46 17.02 6.76 -12.78
N LEU A 47 17.20 6.68 -11.46
CA LEU A 47 16.62 5.65 -10.58
C LEU A 47 15.87 6.26 -9.38
N SER A 48 15.50 7.55 -9.47
CA SER A 48 14.94 8.27 -8.32
C SER A 48 13.51 7.82 -8.01
N THR A 49 13.32 7.34 -6.80
CA THR A 49 11.99 7.21 -6.20
C THR A 49 11.42 8.61 -5.97
N LEU A 50 10.20 8.85 -6.45
CA LEU A 50 9.51 10.15 -6.28
C LEU A 50 8.84 10.25 -4.92
N ALA A 51 8.20 9.17 -4.49
CA ALA A 51 7.59 9.01 -3.18
C ALA A 51 7.48 7.53 -2.82
N VAL A 52 7.17 7.23 -1.58
CA VAL A 52 6.83 5.89 -1.10
C VAL A 52 5.75 5.98 -0.04
N SER A 53 4.89 4.98 0.03
CA SER A 53 3.86 4.89 1.04
C SER A 53 3.61 3.45 1.48
N SER A 54 3.02 3.29 2.64
CA SER A 54 2.52 1.99 3.10
C SER A 54 1.42 2.16 4.15
N PRO A 55 0.45 1.24 4.21
CA PRO A 55 -0.41 1.11 5.36
C PRO A 55 0.42 0.59 6.55
N CYS A 56 0.10 1.04 7.76
CA CYS A 56 0.81 0.66 8.98
C CYS A 56 -0.05 -0.14 9.94
N ALA A 57 -1.35 0.09 9.92
CA ALA A 57 -2.29 -0.63 10.75
C ALA A 57 -3.65 -0.74 10.06
N VAL A 58 -4.35 -1.82 10.35
CA VAL A 58 -5.74 -2.04 9.94
C VAL A 58 -6.62 -2.17 11.17
N ASP A 59 -7.85 -1.71 11.06
CA ASP A 59 -8.87 -1.93 12.07
C ASP A 59 -9.19 -3.43 12.17
N PRO A 60 -9.13 -4.03 13.36
CA PRO A 60 -9.29 -5.48 13.51
C PRO A 60 -10.69 -5.99 13.19
N ASP A 61 -11.71 -5.14 13.24
CA ASP A 61 -13.10 -5.53 13.02
C ASP A 61 -13.53 -5.35 11.57
N THR A 62 -13.05 -4.29 10.93
CA THR A 62 -13.44 -3.93 9.56
C THR A 62 -12.40 -4.29 8.51
N ASP A 63 -11.15 -4.60 8.91
CA ASP A 63 -9.99 -4.82 8.04
C ASP A 63 -9.62 -3.59 7.18
N ARG A 64 -10.06 -2.40 7.57
CA ARG A 64 -9.75 -1.16 6.85
C ARG A 64 -8.44 -0.56 7.36
N PRO A 65 -7.60 -0.03 6.48
CA PRO A 65 -6.45 0.76 6.92
C PRO A 65 -6.90 1.93 7.77
N VAL A 66 -6.27 2.11 8.94
CA VAL A 66 -6.56 3.21 9.88
C VAL A 66 -5.35 4.10 10.11
N VAL A 67 -4.16 3.60 9.79
CA VAL A 67 -2.90 4.36 9.85
C VAL A 67 -2.05 4.01 8.66
N GLY A 68 -1.43 4.99 8.06
CA GLY A 68 -0.43 4.83 7.01
C GLY A 68 0.58 5.98 6.99
N PHE A 69 1.55 5.88 6.11
CA PHE A 69 2.48 6.97 5.83
C PHE A 69 2.67 7.18 4.33
N ALA A 70 3.08 8.39 3.97
CA ALA A 70 3.56 8.74 2.66
C ALA A 70 4.78 9.64 2.79
N ASN A 71 5.89 9.26 2.16
CA ASN A 71 7.14 10.02 2.16
C ASN A 71 7.43 10.55 0.77
N VAL A 72 7.67 11.83 0.66
CA VAL A 72 7.99 12.53 -0.59
C VAL A 72 9.49 12.73 -0.71
N CYS A 73 10.05 12.48 -1.87
CA CYS A 73 11.45 12.75 -2.19
C CYS A 73 11.62 14.15 -2.78
N LEU A 74 11.89 15.15 -1.93
CA LEU A 74 11.98 16.54 -2.36
C LEU A 74 13.12 16.82 -3.34
N ASN A 75 14.17 16.00 -3.35
CA ASN A 75 15.29 16.12 -4.27
C ASN A 75 14.92 15.84 -5.75
N THR A 76 13.72 15.29 -5.99
CA THR A 76 13.20 15.04 -7.34
C THR A 76 12.39 16.20 -7.91
N LEU A 77 12.09 17.23 -7.09
CA LEU A 77 11.35 18.41 -7.53
C LEU A 77 12.26 19.36 -8.29
N ALA A 78 11.87 19.70 -9.52
CA ALA A 78 12.54 20.75 -10.27
C ALA A 78 12.24 22.12 -9.65
N THR A 79 13.29 22.90 -9.47
CA THR A 79 13.18 24.29 -9.01
C THR A 79 13.60 25.24 -10.11
N GLY A 80 12.84 26.30 -10.30
CA GLY A 80 13.21 27.40 -11.20
C GLY A 80 14.40 28.20 -10.67
N MET A 81 14.92 29.11 -11.49
CA MET A 81 16.06 29.98 -11.15
C MET A 81 15.82 30.87 -9.93
N ASN A 82 14.57 31.10 -9.56
CA ASN A 82 14.17 31.87 -8.38
C ASN A 82 14.03 30.99 -7.10
N GLY A 83 14.36 29.68 -7.18
CA GLY A 83 14.24 28.74 -6.07
C GLY A 83 12.79 28.28 -5.80
N GLN A 84 11.82 28.68 -6.59
CA GLN A 84 10.44 28.20 -6.48
C GLN A 84 10.29 26.88 -7.23
N ILE A 85 9.41 26.00 -6.72
CA ILE A 85 9.08 24.76 -7.38
C ILE A 85 8.32 25.06 -8.67
N ASP A 86 8.72 24.41 -9.76
CA ASP A 86 8.06 24.53 -11.06
C ASP A 86 6.62 23.97 -11.00
N GLU A 87 5.67 24.63 -11.69
CA GLU A 87 4.25 24.19 -11.71
C GLU A 87 4.06 22.76 -12.23
N GLY A 88 4.84 22.36 -13.24
CA GLY A 88 4.82 21.00 -13.76
C GLY A 88 5.25 19.96 -12.72
N SER A 89 6.26 20.34 -11.90
CA SER A 89 6.69 19.50 -10.78
C SER A 89 5.63 19.39 -9.68
N ILE A 90 4.87 20.47 -9.43
CA ILE A 90 3.75 20.42 -8.48
C ILE A 90 2.66 19.46 -8.97
N GLN A 91 2.27 19.55 -10.24
CA GLN A 91 1.26 18.65 -10.80
C GLN A 91 1.73 17.19 -10.77
N THR A 92 2.98 16.92 -11.16
CA THR A 92 3.58 15.59 -11.07
C THR A 92 3.53 15.07 -9.63
N MET A 93 3.82 15.92 -8.65
CA MET A 93 3.78 15.51 -7.24
C MET A 93 2.37 15.21 -6.75
N ILE A 94 1.36 15.95 -7.22
CA ILE A 94 -0.05 15.67 -6.92
C ILE A 94 -0.43 14.28 -7.46
N ASP A 95 -0.04 13.96 -8.68
CA ASP A 95 -0.33 12.68 -9.32
C ASP A 95 0.38 11.54 -8.58
N VAL A 96 1.66 11.72 -8.23
CA VAL A 96 2.45 10.76 -7.44
C VAL A 96 1.84 10.56 -6.05
N MET A 97 1.51 11.62 -5.33
CA MET A 97 0.88 11.49 -4.02
C MET A 97 -0.49 10.84 -4.09
N SER A 98 -1.26 11.09 -5.14
CA SER A 98 -2.53 10.40 -5.39
C SER A 98 -2.30 8.89 -5.60
N HIS A 99 -1.26 8.50 -6.32
CA HIS A 99 -0.84 7.11 -6.49
C HIS A 99 -0.45 6.47 -5.14
N GLU A 100 0.37 7.16 -4.35
CA GLU A 100 0.79 6.68 -3.03
C GLU A 100 -0.39 6.50 -2.07
N LEU A 101 -1.36 7.41 -2.09
CA LEU A 101 -2.57 7.27 -1.27
C LEU A 101 -3.36 6.01 -1.63
N VAL A 102 -3.39 5.62 -2.89
CA VAL A 102 -4.05 4.38 -3.33
C VAL A 102 -3.38 3.15 -2.71
N HIS A 103 -2.06 3.15 -2.55
CA HIS A 103 -1.35 2.07 -1.82
C HIS A 103 -1.76 2.02 -0.35
N VAL A 104 -1.85 3.15 0.34
CA VAL A 104 -2.32 3.20 1.74
C VAL A 104 -3.76 2.73 1.86
N LEU A 105 -4.62 3.09 0.91
CA LEU A 105 -6.07 2.79 0.97
C LEU A 105 -6.43 1.35 0.61
N GLY A 106 -5.60 0.64 -0.16
CA GLY A 106 -5.97 -0.73 -0.53
C GLY A 106 -5.13 -1.43 -1.58
N LEU A 107 -4.59 -0.73 -2.57
CA LEU A 107 -3.81 -1.36 -3.63
C LEU A 107 -2.35 -1.59 -3.21
N ASN A 108 -2.17 -2.34 -2.14
CA ASN A 108 -0.90 -2.82 -1.62
C ASN A 108 -1.00 -4.32 -1.42
N SER A 109 0.03 -5.07 -1.81
CA SER A 109 0.04 -6.53 -1.72
C SER A 109 -0.19 -7.05 -0.29
N GLU A 110 0.26 -6.31 0.73
CA GLU A 110 0.03 -6.65 2.13
C GLU A 110 -1.42 -6.52 2.56
N LEU A 111 -2.22 -5.71 1.85
CA LEU A 111 -3.63 -5.50 2.13
C LEU A 111 -4.57 -6.47 1.42
N TYR A 112 -4.13 -7.18 0.39
CA TYR A 112 -5.02 -8.06 -0.39
C TYR A 112 -5.68 -9.14 0.46
N LYS A 113 -5.01 -9.65 1.48
CA LYS A 113 -5.57 -10.61 2.44
C LYS A 113 -6.72 -10.03 3.27
N TYR A 114 -6.83 -8.72 3.36
CA TYR A 114 -7.87 -8.02 4.12
C TYR A 114 -9.09 -7.65 3.27
N PHE A 115 -9.08 -7.94 1.98
CA PHE A 115 -10.19 -7.63 1.10
C PHE A 115 -11.45 -8.38 1.50
N ARG A 116 -12.58 -7.68 1.45
CA ARG A 116 -13.91 -8.19 1.80
C ARG A 116 -14.85 -8.16 0.62
N ASN A 117 -15.80 -9.06 0.63
CA ASN A 117 -16.93 -9.02 -0.29
C ASN A 117 -17.75 -7.76 0.00
N SER A 118 -17.90 -6.89 -0.99
CA SER A 118 -18.59 -5.60 -0.84
C SER A 118 -20.09 -5.71 -0.52
N LYS A 119 -20.71 -6.87 -0.83
CA LYS A 119 -22.14 -7.11 -0.58
C LYS A 119 -22.40 -7.73 0.80
N THR A 120 -21.53 -8.64 1.24
CA THR A 120 -21.76 -9.43 2.45
C THR A 120 -20.88 -8.99 3.62
N GLY A 121 -19.81 -8.20 3.37
CA GLY A 121 -18.82 -7.83 4.36
C GLY A 121 -17.89 -8.98 4.80
N SER A 122 -18.07 -10.21 4.27
CA SER A 122 -17.24 -11.36 4.64
C SER A 122 -15.83 -11.25 4.05
N ALA A 123 -14.83 -11.73 4.79
CA ALA A 123 -13.45 -11.78 4.30
C ALA A 123 -13.34 -12.67 3.06
N LEU A 124 -12.66 -12.19 2.00
CA LEU A 124 -12.37 -13.00 0.81
C LEU A 124 -11.23 -13.98 1.06
N THR A 125 -10.32 -13.65 1.95
CA THR A 125 -9.25 -14.52 2.41
C THR A 125 -9.55 -14.91 3.86
N PRO A 126 -10.06 -16.13 4.12
CA PRO A 126 -10.27 -16.61 5.47
C PRO A 126 -8.94 -16.68 6.23
N ARG A 127 -8.91 -16.16 7.44
CA ARG A 127 -7.73 -16.15 8.29
C ARG A 127 -8.12 -16.24 9.75
N LYS A 128 -7.28 -16.89 10.57
CA LYS A 128 -7.41 -16.85 12.02
C LYS A 128 -6.90 -15.50 12.49
N ARG A 129 -7.79 -14.70 13.08
CA ARG A 129 -7.39 -13.45 13.73
C ARG A 129 -6.48 -13.79 14.91
N ARG A 130 -5.23 -13.37 14.86
CA ARG A 130 -4.37 -13.31 16.03
C ARG A 130 -4.43 -11.90 16.58
N PHE A 131 -4.91 -11.79 17.79
CA PHE A 131 -4.75 -10.56 18.56
C PHE A 131 -3.27 -10.40 18.87
N LEU A 132 -2.58 -9.55 18.13
CA LEU A 132 -1.27 -9.07 18.54
C LEU A 132 -1.51 -8.09 19.66
N GLY A 133 -0.92 -8.39 20.81
CA GLY A 133 -1.07 -7.65 22.05
C GLY A 133 -1.02 -6.13 21.89
N LYS A 134 -0.96 -5.39 22.98
CA LYS A 134 -1.13 -3.93 23.11
C LYS A 134 -0.53 -2.97 22.05
N ASN A 135 0.21 -3.44 21.05
CA ASN A 135 0.92 -2.64 20.07
C ASN A 135 0.36 -2.71 18.63
N GLY A 136 -0.72 -3.46 18.38
CA GLY A 136 -1.53 -3.38 17.14
C GLY A 136 -0.76 -3.36 15.81
N GLY A 137 0.28 -4.17 15.64
CA GLY A 137 1.01 -4.28 14.39
C GLY A 137 0.37 -5.28 13.40
N PHE A 138 0.73 -5.22 12.12
CA PHE A 138 0.39 -6.26 11.15
C PHE A 138 0.96 -7.60 11.61
N ASP A 139 0.11 -8.62 11.78
CA ASP A 139 0.59 -9.98 11.97
C ASP A 139 0.91 -10.59 10.60
N THR A 140 2.18 -10.55 10.22
CA THR A 140 2.67 -11.20 9.00
C THR A 140 2.64 -12.74 9.11
N THR A 141 2.33 -13.29 10.29
CA THR A 141 2.30 -14.73 10.56
C THR A 141 0.88 -15.32 10.55
N GLU A 142 -0.15 -14.55 10.18
CA GLU A 142 -1.50 -15.06 10.05
C GLU A 142 -1.56 -16.24 9.08
N ASN A 143 -1.94 -17.40 9.58
CA ASN A 143 -2.22 -18.56 8.75
C ASN A 143 -3.47 -18.30 7.89
N VAL A 144 -3.26 -18.11 6.60
CA VAL A 144 -4.33 -17.97 5.62
C VAL A 144 -4.90 -19.35 5.32
N GLU A 145 -6.21 -19.52 5.49
CA GLU A 145 -6.93 -20.77 5.22
C GLU A 145 -7.65 -20.67 3.87
N CYS A 146 -6.93 -20.75 2.77
CA CYS A 146 -7.55 -20.79 1.45
C CYS A 146 -8.15 -22.16 1.16
N VAL A 147 -9.37 -22.18 0.62
CA VAL A 147 -9.98 -23.35 0.01
C VAL A 147 -9.67 -23.29 -1.49
N GLY A 148 -8.81 -24.16 -1.98
CA GLY A 148 -8.34 -24.17 -3.37
C GLY A 148 -6.88 -23.75 -3.53
N ASP A 149 -6.50 -23.45 -4.77
CA ASP A 149 -5.12 -23.09 -5.11
C ASP A 149 -4.69 -21.80 -4.43
N GLN A 150 -3.62 -21.87 -3.67
CA GLN A 150 -2.98 -20.70 -3.08
C GLN A 150 -2.13 -19.99 -4.13
N PRO A 151 -2.06 -18.65 -4.10
CA PRO A 151 -1.03 -17.93 -4.85
C PRO A 151 0.36 -18.42 -4.44
N PRO A 152 1.36 -18.37 -5.34
CA PRO A 152 2.73 -18.67 -4.96
C PRO A 152 3.18 -17.90 -3.75
N LYS A 153 4.03 -18.50 -2.90
CA LYS A 153 4.38 -18.04 -1.55
C LYS A 153 5.02 -16.66 -1.45
N ASP A 154 5.48 -16.12 -2.55
CA ASP A 154 6.35 -14.93 -2.55
C ASP A 154 5.60 -13.61 -2.59
N ILE A 155 4.29 -13.63 -2.82
CA ILE A 155 3.48 -12.42 -2.95
C ILE A 155 2.12 -12.62 -2.28
N ALA A 156 1.78 -11.65 -1.44
CA ALA A 156 0.50 -11.48 -0.78
C ALA A 156 -0.20 -12.79 -0.35
N LEU A 157 -0.25 -13.02 0.93
CA LEU A 157 -1.00 -14.12 1.57
C LEU A 157 -2.52 -14.01 1.32
N ALA A 158 -2.95 -13.93 0.05
CA ALA A 158 -4.35 -13.77 -0.34
C ALA A 158 -4.84 -14.97 -1.14
N CYS A 159 -6.11 -15.34 -0.97
CA CYS A 159 -6.70 -16.45 -1.70
C CYS A 159 -6.98 -16.13 -3.17
N SER A 160 -7.15 -17.16 -4.00
CA SER A 160 -7.37 -17.06 -5.45
C SER A 160 -8.64 -16.31 -5.87
N ASN A 161 -9.58 -16.09 -4.94
CA ASN A 161 -10.74 -15.20 -5.14
C ASN A 161 -10.41 -13.71 -4.99
N THR A 162 -9.21 -13.39 -4.55
CA THR A 162 -8.69 -12.02 -4.42
C THR A 162 -7.60 -11.75 -5.43
N VAL A 163 -6.61 -12.65 -5.54
CA VAL A 163 -5.45 -12.52 -6.42
C VAL A 163 -5.21 -13.82 -7.17
N LYS A 164 -5.00 -13.73 -8.49
CA LYS A 164 -4.63 -14.88 -9.33
C LYS A 164 -3.27 -14.64 -9.96
N TYR A 165 -2.44 -15.67 -9.95
CA TYR A 165 -1.23 -15.71 -10.76
C TYR A 165 -1.57 -16.12 -12.19
N LYS A 166 -0.98 -15.43 -13.16
CA LYS A 166 -1.06 -15.75 -14.58
C LYS A 166 0.33 -15.73 -15.20
N GLU A 167 0.49 -16.56 -16.20
CA GLU A 167 1.66 -16.53 -17.09
C GLU A 167 1.21 -16.28 -18.52
N GLU A 168 1.95 -15.44 -19.19
CA GLU A 168 1.78 -15.18 -20.64
C GLU A 168 3.12 -15.17 -21.33
N MET A 169 3.13 -15.61 -22.59
CA MET A 169 4.30 -15.46 -23.44
C MET A 169 4.27 -14.10 -24.11
N VAL A 170 5.32 -13.34 -23.94
CA VAL A 170 5.46 -12.00 -24.52
C VAL A 170 6.71 -11.91 -25.36
N MET A 171 6.66 -11.16 -26.46
CA MET A 171 7.82 -10.88 -27.28
C MET A 171 8.64 -9.76 -26.66
N PHE A 172 9.89 -10.03 -26.34
CA PHE A 172 10.88 -9.04 -25.94
C PHE A 172 11.97 -8.93 -27.01
N GLY A 173 11.85 -7.96 -27.89
CA GLY A 173 12.63 -7.91 -29.13
C GLY A 173 12.24 -9.06 -30.07
N ASN A 174 13.18 -9.96 -30.36
CA ASN A 174 12.96 -11.14 -31.22
C ASN A 174 12.84 -12.46 -30.40
N GLU A 175 12.83 -12.37 -29.07
CA GLU A 175 12.76 -13.54 -28.20
C GLU A 175 11.38 -13.63 -27.51
N GLU A 176 10.86 -14.85 -27.43
CA GLU A 176 9.65 -15.14 -26.68
C GLU A 176 10.03 -15.47 -25.24
N VAL A 177 9.52 -14.69 -24.28
CA VAL A 177 9.82 -14.82 -22.85
C VAL A 177 8.54 -15.05 -22.07
N SER A 178 8.56 -15.96 -21.09
CA SER A 178 7.47 -16.11 -20.15
C SER A 178 7.46 -14.96 -19.16
N ARG A 179 6.31 -14.28 -19.03
CA ARG A 179 6.06 -13.24 -18.06
C ARG A 179 4.99 -13.68 -17.08
N GLY A 180 5.36 -13.81 -15.80
CA GLY A 180 4.42 -14.03 -14.72
C GLY A 180 3.93 -12.72 -14.11
N TYR A 181 2.64 -12.63 -13.81
CA TYR A 181 2.05 -11.49 -13.14
C TYR A 181 0.86 -11.88 -12.25
N TYR A 182 0.50 -10.97 -11.34
CA TYR A 182 -0.63 -11.14 -10.45
C TYR A 182 -1.77 -10.21 -10.84
N GLU A 183 -2.96 -10.77 -10.88
CA GLU A 183 -4.19 -10.06 -11.18
C GLU A 183 -5.09 -10.00 -9.95
N VAL A 184 -5.50 -8.80 -9.54
CA VAL A 184 -6.52 -8.63 -8.50
C VAL A 184 -7.89 -8.88 -9.12
N VAL A 185 -8.55 -9.96 -8.70
CA VAL A 185 -9.77 -10.47 -9.36
C VAL A 185 -11.05 -10.24 -8.54
N THR A 186 -11.00 -9.41 -7.51
CA THR A 186 -12.20 -9.14 -6.72
C THR A 186 -13.29 -8.49 -7.59
N PRO A 187 -14.57 -8.83 -7.37
CA PRO A 187 -15.67 -8.34 -8.21
C PRO A 187 -15.71 -6.81 -8.31
N THR A 188 -15.39 -6.11 -7.22
CA THR A 188 -15.38 -4.64 -7.20
C THR A 188 -14.27 -4.08 -8.07
N VAL A 189 -13.03 -4.57 -7.93
CA VAL A 189 -11.88 -4.11 -8.73
C VAL A 189 -12.11 -4.45 -10.21
N ALA A 190 -12.56 -5.66 -10.51
CA ALA A 190 -12.86 -6.07 -11.87
C ALA A 190 -13.96 -5.20 -12.51
N GLN A 191 -14.99 -4.82 -11.76
CA GLN A 191 -16.07 -3.94 -12.27
C GLN A 191 -15.57 -2.51 -12.52
N VAL A 192 -14.74 -1.96 -11.60
CA VAL A 192 -14.14 -0.62 -11.76
C VAL A 192 -13.24 -0.60 -12.98
N ALA A 193 -12.34 -1.57 -13.12
CA ALA A 193 -11.47 -1.67 -14.28
C ALA A 193 -12.27 -1.76 -15.60
N LYS A 194 -13.32 -2.58 -15.61
CA LYS A 194 -14.21 -2.73 -16.77
C LYS A 194 -14.90 -1.42 -17.15
N ASN A 195 -15.38 -0.66 -16.18
CA ASN A 195 -16.04 0.62 -16.41
C ASN A 195 -15.07 1.72 -16.87
N HIS A 196 -13.78 1.58 -16.56
CA HIS A 196 -12.79 2.60 -16.86
C HIS A 196 -12.09 2.37 -18.21
N PHE A 197 -11.91 1.09 -18.60
CA PHE A 197 -11.14 0.72 -19.80
C PHE A 197 -11.99 0.16 -20.95
N ASN A 198 -13.28 0.07 -20.82
CA ASN A 198 -14.25 -0.20 -21.89
C ASN A 198 -14.98 1.10 -22.24
#